data_f385df61bbdb96d36beb777a551faa8f
#
_entry.id   f385df61bbdb96d36beb777a551faa8f
#
_cell.length_a   1.000
_cell.length_b   1.000
_cell.length_c   1.000
_cell.angle_alpha   90.00
_cell.angle_beta   90.00
_cell.angle_gamma   90.00
#
_symmetry.space_group_name_H-M   'P 1'
#
loop_
_entity.id
_entity.type
_entity.pdbx_description
1 polymer ?
#
loop_
_entity_poly.entity_id
_entity_poly.type
_entity_poly.pdbx_seq_one_letter_code
_entity_poly.pdbx_strand_id
1 'polypeptide(L)'
;MLELYHFNGATCGLKARLSLAEKGVDYTDRAVDRDFLRTSQYRAINPNGVVPALIHNGYVVLESSVVINYVDDAFDGKPLKPSSPIGIARTWWWMKKADEYLPMIAILTYTISMRPKILSEKSSKQLKAYIDGIGDPVNRERRREIIENGFESTAFPQALLSMYELLAQMDHILTEAPWLAGDEYSLADIAMTPLMERLMELNMEGLLGPDRPNLVKWWKRIQDRNSYRICSVENPNPERQQHLNAGAEAWPLIRSIIK
;
A
#
# COMPACT_ATOMS: atom_id res chain seq x y z
N MET A 1 -23.29 -8.87 -9.81
CA MET A 1 -23.11 -7.89 -8.72
C MET A 1 -21.64 -7.88 -8.33
N LEU A 2 -21.02 -6.69 -8.19
CA LEU A 2 -19.62 -6.51 -7.78
C LEU A 2 -19.56 -5.72 -6.47
N GLU A 3 -18.82 -6.22 -5.49
CA GLU A 3 -18.67 -5.57 -4.18
C GLU A 3 -17.20 -5.55 -3.78
N LEU A 4 -16.73 -4.42 -3.23
CA LEU A 4 -15.37 -4.30 -2.73
C LEU A 4 -15.37 -3.97 -1.24
N TYR A 5 -14.84 -4.86 -0.42
CA TYR A 5 -14.53 -4.60 0.98
C TYR A 5 -13.16 -3.96 1.12
N HIS A 6 -13.13 -2.74 1.64
CA HIS A 6 -11.89 -1.98 1.85
C HIS A 6 -12.05 -0.99 3.00
N PHE A 7 -11.00 -0.26 3.37
CA PHE A 7 -11.08 0.98 4.14
C PHE A 7 -10.10 2.02 3.60
N ASN A 8 -10.46 3.30 3.74
CA ASN A 8 -9.59 4.39 3.32
C ASN A 8 -8.33 4.41 4.17
N GLY A 9 -7.18 4.55 3.52
CA GLY A 9 -5.87 4.43 4.16
C GLY A 9 -5.29 3.02 4.17
N ALA A 10 -6.02 1.99 3.70
CA ALA A 10 -5.43 0.67 3.48
C ALA A 10 -4.62 0.65 2.18
N THR A 11 -3.32 0.42 2.27
CA THR A 11 -2.39 0.32 1.12
C THR A 11 -2.89 -0.69 0.07
N CYS A 12 -3.26 -1.90 0.50
CA CYS A 12 -3.78 -2.93 -0.41
C CYS A 12 -5.18 -2.60 -0.94
N GLY A 13 -6.03 -1.93 -0.14
CA GLY A 13 -7.35 -1.47 -0.57
C GLY A 13 -7.25 -0.43 -1.68
N LEU A 14 -6.26 0.44 -1.62
CA LEU A 14 -6.02 1.45 -2.65
C LEU A 14 -5.65 0.82 -4.00
N LYS A 15 -4.87 -0.27 -4.05
CA LYS A 15 -4.61 -1.02 -5.30
C LYS A 15 -5.93 -1.39 -6.00
N ALA A 16 -6.84 -2.04 -5.28
CA ALA A 16 -8.12 -2.49 -5.83
C ALA A 16 -8.98 -1.33 -6.32
N ARG A 17 -9.08 -0.25 -5.53
CA ARG A 17 -9.86 0.94 -5.89
C ARG A 17 -9.30 1.61 -7.15
N LEU A 18 -7.98 1.76 -7.26
CA LEU A 18 -7.33 2.33 -8.45
C LEU A 18 -7.63 1.51 -9.71
N SER A 19 -7.53 0.18 -9.63
CA SER A 19 -7.80 -0.68 -10.80
C SER A 19 -9.26 -0.59 -11.27
N LEU A 20 -10.23 -0.57 -10.34
CA LEU A 20 -11.65 -0.41 -10.66
C LEU A 20 -11.92 0.97 -11.28
N ALA A 21 -11.33 2.03 -10.73
CA ALA A 21 -11.46 3.39 -11.25
C ALA A 21 -10.83 3.54 -12.66
N GLU A 22 -9.69 2.90 -12.92
CA GLU A 22 -9.05 2.90 -14.26
C GLU A 22 -9.87 2.15 -15.31
N LYS A 23 -10.56 1.08 -14.91
CA LYS A 23 -11.45 0.33 -15.78
C LYS A 23 -12.83 0.97 -15.92
N GLY A 24 -13.14 1.99 -15.10
CA GLY A 24 -14.47 2.61 -15.09
C GLY A 24 -15.58 1.68 -14.63
N VAL A 25 -15.26 0.73 -13.75
CA VAL A 25 -16.19 -0.30 -13.27
C VAL A 25 -16.93 0.17 -12.03
N ASP A 26 -18.25 0.18 -12.10
CA ASP A 26 -19.11 0.43 -10.95
C ASP A 26 -19.15 -0.78 -10.01
N TYR A 27 -19.08 -0.52 -8.71
CA TYR A 27 -19.16 -1.55 -7.67
C TYR A 27 -19.89 -1.02 -6.44
N THR A 28 -20.43 -1.93 -5.65
CA THR A 28 -20.93 -1.60 -4.31
C THR A 28 -19.75 -1.41 -3.37
N ASP A 29 -19.58 -0.18 -2.90
CA ASP A 29 -18.56 0.16 -1.91
C ASP A 29 -18.94 -0.39 -0.53
N ARG A 30 -18.12 -1.27 0.02
CA ARG A 30 -18.21 -1.84 1.36
C ARG A 30 -17.08 -1.30 2.23
N ALA A 31 -17.07 0.02 2.42
CA ALA A 31 -16.13 0.63 3.35
C ALA A 31 -16.33 0.09 4.77
N VAL A 32 -15.29 -0.49 5.35
CA VAL A 32 -15.30 -1.12 6.67
C VAL A 32 -14.24 -0.52 7.58
N ASP A 33 -14.33 -0.80 8.87
CA ASP A 33 -13.30 -0.44 9.85
C ASP A 33 -12.46 -1.66 10.28
N ARG A 34 -11.41 -1.39 11.05
CA ARG A 34 -10.50 -2.45 11.53
C ARG A 34 -11.15 -3.41 12.51
N ASP A 35 -12.21 -3.01 13.20
CA ASP A 35 -12.90 -3.88 14.16
C ASP A 35 -13.82 -4.86 13.42
N PHE A 36 -14.48 -4.40 12.36
CA PHE A 36 -15.27 -5.29 11.49
C PHE A 36 -14.42 -6.41 10.88
N LEU A 37 -13.16 -6.14 10.52
CA LEU A 37 -12.25 -7.16 9.97
C LEU A 37 -11.97 -8.33 10.92
N ARG A 38 -12.22 -8.15 12.22
CA ARG A 38 -12.01 -9.17 13.26
C ARG A 38 -13.24 -10.02 13.54
N THR A 39 -14.39 -9.62 13.02
CA THR A 39 -15.65 -10.33 13.22
C THR A 39 -15.67 -11.67 12.48
N SER A 40 -16.45 -12.63 12.99
CA SER A 40 -16.68 -13.89 12.29
C SER A 40 -17.36 -13.69 10.93
N GLN A 41 -18.19 -12.65 10.81
CA GLN A 41 -18.85 -12.29 9.56
C GLN A 41 -17.83 -11.95 8.47
N TYR A 42 -16.86 -11.07 8.75
CA TYR A 42 -15.84 -10.73 7.75
C TYR A 42 -14.85 -11.88 7.51
N ARG A 43 -14.48 -12.61 8.57
CA ARG A 43 -13.58 -13.78 8.45
C ARG A 43 -14.18 -14.94 7.64
N ALA A 44 -15.49 -15.01 7.50
CA ALA A 44 -16.15 -15.92 6.55
C ALA A 44 -15.91 -15.51 5.08
N ILE A 45 -15.65 -14.20 4.81
CA ILE A 45 -15.30 -13.69 3.49
C ILE A 45 -13.78 -13.78 3.28
N ASN A 46 -13.00 -13.25 4.23
CA ASN A 46 -11.54 -13.29 4.20
C ASN A 46 -10.99 -13.82 5.55
N PRO A 47 -10.59 -15.10 5.62
CA PRO A 47 -10.08 -15.71 6.86
C PRO A 47 -8.90 -14.98 7.49
N ASN A 48 -8.10 -14.27 6.67
CA ASN A 48 -6.94 -13.49 7.14
C ASN A 48 -7.35 -12.20 7.87
N GLY A 49 -8.63 -11.77 7.76
CA GLY A 49 -9.12 -10.54 8.40
C GLY A 49 -8.44 -9.28 7.88
N VAL A 50 -8.13 -9.24 6.58
CA VAL A 50 -7.48 -8.10 5.91
C VAL A 50 -8.26 -7.68 4.67
N VAL A 51 -8.01 -6.47 4.18
CA VAL A 51 -8.57 -5.95 2.93
C VAL A 51 -7.48 -5.89 1.85
N PRO A 52 -7.87 -5.89 0.55
CA PRO A 52 -9.23 -5.96 0.01
C PRO A 52 -9.80 -7.38 -0.01
N ALA A 53 -11.14 -7.46 -0.08
CA ALA A 53 -11.84 -8.61 -0.60
C ALA A 53 -12.81 -8.14 -1.68
N LEU A 54 -12.69 -8.68 -2.89
CA LEU A 54 -13.59 -8.41 -4.01
C LEU A 54 -14.56 -9.57 -4.15
N ILE A 55 -15.86 -9.28 -4.20
CA ILE A 55 -16.88 -10.29 -4.45
C ILE A 55 -17.51 -10.00 -5.81
N HIS A 56 -17.42 -10.94 -6.74
CA HIS A 56 -18.05 -10.84 -8.06
C HIS A 56 -18.98 -12.03 -8.30
N ASN A 57 -20.29 -11.76 -8.40
CA ASN A 57 -21.32 -12.78 -8.61
C ASN A 57 -21.24 -13.95 -7.61
N GLY A 58 -20.94 -13.63 -6.34
CA GLY A 58 -20.82 -14.61 -5.26
C GLY A 58 -19.43 -15.25 -5.11
N TYR A 59 -18.53 -15.06 -6.04
CA TYR A 59 -17.13 -15.53 -5.94
C TYR A 59 -16.24 -14.49 -5.25
N VAL A 60 -15.45 -14.96 -4.29
CA VAL A 60 -14.53 -14.11 -3.53
C VAL A 60 -13.14 -14.14 -4.16
N VAL A 61 -12.59 -12.99 -4.47
CA VAL A 61 -11.21 -12.80 -4.94
C VAL A 61 -10.44 -12.07 -3.85
N LEU A 62 -9.38 -12.70 -3.37
CA LEU A 62 -8.51 -12.17 -2.31
C LEU A 62 -7.11 -11.88 -2.88
N GLU A 63 -6.26 -11.26 -2.04
CA GLU A 63 -4.92 -10.76 -2.38
C GLU A 63 -4.94 -9.61 -3.39
N SER A 64 -4.43 -8.44 -2.98
CA SER A 64 -4.59 -7.20 -3.75
C SER A 64 -4.03 -7.28 -5.18
N SER A 65 -2.90 -7.97 -5.38
CA SER A 65 -2.31 -8.15 -6.71
C SER A 65 -3.13 -9.12 -7.58
N VAL A 66 -3.76 -10.13 -6.98
CA VAL A 66 -4.72 -11.01 -7.67
C VAL A 66 -5.98 -10.23 -8.04
N VAL A 67 -6.50 -9.40 -7.13
CA VAL A 67 -7.68 -8.58 -7.36
C VAL A 67 -7.48 -7.63 -8.54
N ILE A 68 -6.35 -6.89 -8.61
CA ILE A 68 -6.14 -5.95 -9.72
C ILE A 68 -5.94 -6.66 -11.06
N ASN A 69 -5.31 -7.83 -11.06
CA ASN A 69 -5.22 -8.65 -12.28
C ASN A 69 -6.58 -9.18 -12.71
N TYR A 70 -7.39 -9.67 -11.76
CA TYR A 70 -8.76 -10.11 -12.03
C TYR A 70 -9.62 -8.99 -12.61
N VAL A 71 -9.53 -7.79 -12.06
CA VAL A 71 -10.27 -6.61 -12.56
C VAL A 71 -9.88 -6.30 -14.00
N ASP A 72 -8.60 -6.39 -14.35
CA ASP A 72 -8.16 -6.15 -15.72
C ASP A 72 -8.68 -7.22 -16.70
N ASP A 73 -8.71 -8.49 -16.29
CA ASP A 73 -9.13 -9.61 -17.13
C ASP A 73 -10.67 -9.76 -17.23
N ALA A 74 -11.40 -9.41 -16.16
CA ALA A 74 -12.83 -9.68 -16.06
C ALA A 74 -13.74 -8.56 -16.60
N PHE A 75 -13.22 -7.35 -16.78
CA PHE A 75 -14.02 -6.20 -17.17
C PHE A 75 -13.45 -5.52 -18.42
N ASP A 76 -14.37 -5.08 -19.28
CA ASP A 76 -14.05 -4.30 -20.47
C ASP A 76 -13.38 -2.95 -20.10
N GLY A 77 -12.84 -2.28 -21.09
CA GLY A 77 -12.16 -1.00 -20.97
C GLY A 77 -10.70 -1.06 -21.39
N LYS A 78 -9.94 0.00 -21.11
CA LYS A 78 -8.53 0.04 -21.50
C LYS A 78 -7.76 -1.08 -20.78
N PRO A 79 -7.01 -1.94 -21.48
CA PRO A 79 -6.14 -2.92 -20.84
C PRO A 79 -5.12 -2.22 -19.90
N LEU A 80 -4.92 -2.81 -18.74
CA LEU A 80 -3.93 -2.35 -17.76
C LEU A 80 -2.64 -3.20 -17.79
N LYS A 81 -2.55 -4.13 -18.73
CA LYS A 81 -1.33 -4.86 -19.08
C LYS A 81 -0.87 -4.44 -20.48
N PRO A 82 0.44 -4.18 -20.68
CA PRO A 82 0.99 -3.96 -22.02
C PRO A 82 0.74 -5.16 -22.92
N SER A 83 0.68 -4.92 -24.24
CA SER A 83 0.47 -5.98 -25.22
C SER A 83 1.71 -6.83 -25.51
N SER A 84 2.90 -6.30 -25.26
CA SER A 84 4.16 -7.01 -25.51
C SER A 84 4.50 -8.02 -24.42
N PRO A 85 5.05 -9.20 -24.75
CA PRO A 85 5.47 -10.18 -23.74
C PRO A 85 6.44 -9.63 -22.69
N ILE A 86 7.36 -8.76 -23.08
CA ILE A 86 8.31 -8.15 -22.15
C ILE A 86 7.62 -7.14 -21.23
N GLY A 87 6.67 -6.36 -21.75
CA GLY A 87 5.86 -5.45 -20.95
C GLY A 87 5.01 -6.19 -19.91
N ILE A 88 4.39 -7.32 -20.31
CA ILE A 88 3.66 -8.21 -19.39
C ILE A 88 4.60 -8.74 -18.30
N ALA A 89 5.80 -9.23 -18.67
CA ALA A 89 6.78 -9.73 -17.72
C ALA A 89 7.24 -8.65 -16.73
N ARG A 90 7.49 -7.42 -17.20
CA ARG A 90 7.83 -6.26 -16.35
C ARG A 90 6.68 -5.91 -15.41
N THR A 91 5.43 -5.98 -15.89
CA THR A 91 4.24 -5.75 -15.05
C THR A 91 4.17 -6.74 -13.89
N TRP A 92 4.32 -8.03 -14.15
CA TRP A 92 4.33 -9.05 -13.10
C TRP A 92 5.49 -8.88 -12.13
N TRP A 93 6.66 -8.50 -12.62
CA TRP A 93 7.83 -8.26 -11.79
C TRP A 93 7.58 -7.12 -10.78
N TRP A 94 7.01 -6.00 -11.24
CA TRP A 94 6.69 -4.87 -10.37
C TRP A 94 5.54 -5.17 -9.41
N MET A 95 4.52 -5.91 -9.83
CA MET A 95 3.45 -6.38 -8.94
C MET A 95 4.03 -7.25 -7.81
N LYS A 96 4.91 -8.19 -8.15
CA LYS A 96 5.62 -9.01 -7.16
C LYS A 96 6.46 -8.15 -6.23
N LYS A 97 7.21 -7.19 -6.76
CA LYS A 97 7.97 -6.22 -5.94
C LYS A 97 7.06 -5.47 -4.97
N ALA A 98 5.92 -4.97 -5.42
CA ALA A 98 4.99 -4.28 -4.55
C ALA A 98 4.53 -5.17 -3.36
N ASP A 99 4.29 -6.45 -3.59
CA ASP A 99 3.91 -7.39 -2.54
C ASP A 99 5.08 -7.71 -1.59
N GLU A 100 6.31 -7.86 -2.11
CA GLU A 100 7.53 -8.06 -1.31
C GLU A 100 7.83 -6.86 -0.40
N TYR A 101 7.55 -5.63 -0.85
CA TYR A 101 7.83 -4.40 -0.12
C TYR A 101 6.66 -3.93 0.78
N LEU A 102 5.50 -4.56 0.69
CA LEU A 102 4.36 -4.28 1.57
C LEU A 102 4.69 -4.43 3.07
N PRO A 103 5.45 -5.45 3.51
CA PRO A 103 5.91 -5.53 4.88
C PRO A 103 6.81 -4.37 5.31
N MET A 104 7.66 -3.85 4.41
CA MET A 104 8.57 -2.74 4.71
C MET A 104 7.79 -1.46 4.97
N ILE A 105 6.84 -1.12 4.09
CA ILE A 105 5.98 0.06 4.30
C ILE A 105 5.09 -0.08 5.55
N ALA A 106 4.69 -1.30 5.90
CA ALA A 106 3.97 -1.57 7.14
C ALA A 106 4.86 -1.31 8.37
N ILE A 107 6.11 -1.78 8.37
CA ILE A 107 7.08 -1.50 9.44
C ILE A 107 7.23 0.00 9.64
N LEU A 108 7.49 0.76 8.57
CA LEU A 108 7.63 2.22 8.63
C LEU A 108 6.36 2.87 9.20
N THR A 109 5.18 2.51 8.67
CA THR A 109 3.90 3.06 9.13
C THR A 109 3.66 2.82 10.61
N TYR A 110 3.89 1.58 11.05
CA TYR A 110 3.63 1.24 12.45
C TYR A 110 4.66 1.83 13.40
N THR A 111 5.93 1.84 13.04
CA THR A 111 6.98 2.42 13.89
C THR A 111 6.80 3.93 14.02
N ILE A 112 6.61 4.62 12.91
CA ILE A 112 6.57 6.09 12.87
C ILE A 112 5.26 6.62 13.47
N SER A 113 4.11 6.09 13.05
CA SER A 113 2.83 6.75 13.33
C SER A 113 1.87 5.93 14.20
N MET A 114 1.75 4.61 13.95
CA MET A 114 0.69 3.85 14.62
C MET A 114 1.06 3.44 16.05
N ARG A 115 2.32 3.19 16.34
CA ARG A 115 2.80 2.74 17.66
C ARG A 115 2.45 3.73 18.78
N PRO A 116 2.74 5.03 18.65
CA PRO A 116 2.37 5.99 19.70
C PRO A 116 0.88 5.97 20.01
N LYS A 117 0.03 5.96 18.98
CA LYS A 117 -1.43 5.88 19.11
C LYS A 117 -1.84 4.59 19.83
N ILE A 118 -1.35 3.43 19.37
CA ILE A 118 -1.70 2.13 19.96
C ILE A 118 -1.32 2.08 21.44
N LEU A 119 -0.14 2.59 21.80
CA LEU A 119 0.32 2.61 23.18
C LEU A 119 -0.47 3.58 24.07
N SER A 120 -0.94 4.69 23.53
CA SER A 120 -1.78 5.65 24.29
C SER A 120 -3.21 5.18 24.50
N GLU A 121 -3.77 4.39 23.56
CA GLU A 121 -5.16 3.96 23.58
C GLU A 121 -5.39 2.60 24.28
N LYS A 122 -4.35 1.78 24.45
CA LYS A 122 -4.50 0.38 24.93
C LYS A 122 -3.77 0.13 26.23
N SER A 123 -4.49 -0.46 27.19
CA SER A 123 -3.88 -1.06 28.36
C SER A 123 -3.02 -2.28 27.98
N SER A 124 -2.11 -2.73 28.84
CA SER A 124 -1.25 -3.91 28.61
C SER A 124 -2.05 -5.16 28.23
N LYS A 125 -3.22 -5.38 28.85
CA LYS A 125 -4.11 -6.50 28.53
C LYS A 125 -4.71 -6.36 27.11
N GLN A 126 -5.16 -5.17 26.74
CA GLN A 126 -5.72 -4.88 25.42
C GLN A 126 -4.63 -4.95 24.33
N LEU A 127 -3.41 -4.50 24.63
CA LEU A 127 -2.28 -4.58 23.73
C LEU A 127 -1.90 -6.03 23.42
N LYS A 128 -1.84 -6.89 24.46
CA LYS A 128 -1.61 -8.32 24.30
C LYS A 128 -2.70 -8.94 23.40
N ALA A 129 -3.96 -8.68 23.69
CA ALA A 129 -5.09 -9.20 22.89
C ALA A 129 -5.05 -8.69 21.43
N TYR A 130 -4.64 -7.43 21.22
CA TYR A 130 -4.47 -6.85 19.89
C TYR A 130 -3.40 -7.59 19.08
N ILE A 131 -2.23 -7.88 19.68
CA ILE A 131 -1.14 -8.61 19.04
C ILE A 131 -1.53 -10.07 18.78
N ASP A 132 -2.07 -10.75 19.79
CA ASP A 132 -2.46 -12.17 19.69
C ASP A 132 -3.58 -12.39 18.67
N GLY A 133 -4.42 -11.37 18.42
CA GLY A 133 -5.48 -11.38 17.41
C GLY A 133 -5.00 -11.32 15.95
N ILE A 134 -3.71 -11.09 15.70
CA ILE A 134 -3.15 -11.10 14.34
C ILE A 134 -3.03 -12.56 13.88
N GLY A 135 -3.74 -12.92 12.81
CA GLY A 135 -3.85 -14.30 12.33
C GLY A 135 -2.51 -14.86 11.82
N ASP A 136 -1.79 -14.10 11.00
CA ASP A 136 -0.49 -14.50 10.46
C ASP A 136 0.61 -14.43 11.53
N PRO A 137 1.29 -15.56 11.85
CA PRO A 137 2.33 -15.61 12.88
C PRO A 137 3.52 -14.67 12.58
N VAL A 138 3.93 -14.53 11.33
CA VAL A 138 5.06 -13.67 10.92
C VAL A 138 4.71 -12.20 11.16
N ASN A 139 3.51 -11.78 10.74
CA ASN A 139 3.04 -10.42 10.97
C ASN A 139 2.77 -10.15 12.46
N ARG A 140 2.35 -11.16 13.22
CA ARG A 140 2.17 -11.05 14.66
C ARG A 140 3.48 -10.77 15.37
N GLU A 141 4.53 -11.55 15.07
CA GLU A 141 5.85 -11.37 15.70
C GLU A 141 6.47 -10.03 15.31
N ARG A 142 6.41 -9.67 14.05
CA ARG A 142 6.84 -8.35 13.56
C ARG A 142 6.11 -7.20 14.27
N ARG A 143 4.79 -7.33 14.47
CA ARG A 143 4.01 -6.33 15.20
C ARG A 143 4.42 -6.23 16.66
N ARG A 144 4.69 -7.36 17.32
CA ARG A 144 5.17 -7.39 18.68
C ARG A 144 6.51 -6.66 18.80
N GLU A 145 7.43 -7.00 17.95
CA GLU A 145 8.77 -6.41 17.91
C GLU A 145 8.71 -4.87 17.72
N ILE A 146 7.89 -4.39 16.78
CA ILE A 146 7.69 -2.95 16.56
C ILE A 146 7.07 -2.27 17.79
N ILE A 147 6.07 -2.89 18.40
CA ILE A 147 5.40 -2.32 19.59
C ILE A 147 6.36 -2.22 20.77
N GLU A 148 7.18 -3.22 20.98
CA GLU A 148 8.15 -3.27 22.09
C GLU A 148 9.29 -2.28 21.86
N ASN A 149 9.93 -2.30 20.70
CA ASN A 149 11.18 -1.63 20.44
C ASN A 149 11.06 -0.29 19.67
N GLY A 150 9.99 -0.09 18.88
CA GLY A 150 9.79 1.14 18.12
C GLY A 150 10.98 1.44 17.18
N PHE A 151 11.59 2.61 17.30
CA PHE A 151 12.75 3.01 16.50
C PHE A 151 14.03 2.24 16.82
N GLU A 152 14.11 1.58 18.00
CA GLU A 152 15.23 0.70 18.38
C GLU A 152 15.12 -0.69 17.75
N SER A 153 14.02 -0.98 17.07
CA SER A 153 13.82 -2.19 16.29
C SER A 153 14.84 -2.31 15.18
N THR A 154 15.47 -3.47 15.04
CA THR A 154 16.39 -3.73 13.93
C THR A 154 15.67 -3.78 12.57
N ALA A 155 14.36 -4.02 12.58
CA ALA A 155 13.55 -4.05 11.37
C ALA A 155 13.33 -2.64 10.77
N PHE A 156 13.36 -1.58 11.59
CA PHE A 156 13.10 -0.23 11.11
C PHE A 156 14.16 0.28 10.12
N PRO A 157 15.47 0.31 10.45
CA PRO A 157 16.49 0.77 9.49
C PRO A 157 16.56 -0.14 8.25
N GLN A 158 16.36 -1.45 8.40
CA GLN A 158 16.32 -2.38 7.27
C GLN A 158 15.17 -2.07 6.31
N ALA A 159 13.97 -1.84 6.84
CA ALA A 159 12.81 -1.46 6.03
C ALA A 159 13.02 -0.12 5.33
N LEU A 160 13.60 0.86 6.03
CA LEU A 160 13.89 2.17 5.48
C LEU A 160 14.91 2.09 4.32
N LEU A 161 16.01 1.40 4.52
CA LEU A 161 17.04 1.23 3.48
C LEU A 161 16.50 0.44 2.28
N SER A 162 15.72 -0.62 2.52
CA SER A 162 15.06 -1.36 1.42
C SER A 162 14.13 -0.45 0.61
N MET A 163 13.31 0.37 1.26
CA MET A 163 12.46 1.34 0.53
C MET A 163 13.29 2.36 -0.22
N TYR A 164 14.39 2.85 0.36
CA TYR A 164 15.29 3.81 -0.29
C TYR A 164 15.92 3.22 -1.57
N GLU A 165 16.34 1.95 -1.53
CA GLU A 165 16.85 1.21 -2.69
C GLU A 165 15.76 0.96 -3.75
N LEU A 166 14.53 0.62 -3.33
CA LEU A 166 13.40 0.46 -4.25
C LEU A 166 13.13 1.74 -5.03
N LEU A 167 13.15 2.90 -4.37
CA LEU A 167 12.96 4.19 -5.03
C LEU A 167 14.07 4.50 -6.04
N ALA A 168 15.32 4.09 -5.77
CA ALA A 168 16.42 4.22 -6.71
C ALA A 168 16.24 3.29 -7.93
N GLN A 169 15.78 2.06 -7.73
CA GLN A 169 15.45 1.14 -8.81
C GLN A 169 14.31 1.67 -9.68
N MET A 170 13.26 2.25 -9.08
CA MET A 170 12.17 2.89 -9.81
C MET A 170 12.68 4.06 -10.65
N ASP A 171 13.48 4.96 -10.08
CA ASP A 171 14.02 6.10 -10.82
C ASP A 171 14.87 5.65 -12.02
N HIS A 172 15.71 4.62 -11.82
CA HIS A 172 16.55 4.07 -12.87
C HIS A 172 15.73 3.53 -14.06
N ILE A 173 14.71 2.71 -13.80
CA ILE A 173 13.84 2.16 -14.86
C ILE A 173 13.07 3.27 -15.58
N LEU A 174 12.66 4.29 -14.85
CA LEU A 174 11.93 5.44 -15.41
C LEU A 174 12.81 6.38 -16.25
N THR A 175 14.12 6.11 -16.41
CA THR A 175 14.95 6.74 -17.43
C THR A 175 14.63 6.25 -18.85
N GLU A 176 14.18 4.99 -18.96
CA GLU A 176 13.92 4.33 -20.24
C GLU A 176 12.50 4.59 -20.77
N ALA A 177 11.53 4.76 -19.87
CA ALA A 177 10.12 4.87 -20.22
C ALA A 177 9.33 5.67 -19.18
N PRO A 178 8.17 6.24 -19.54
CA PRO A 178 7.37 7.06 -18.62
C PRO A 178 6.71 6.25 -17.49
N TRP A 179 6.52 4.94 -17.66
CA TRP A 179 5.85 4.06 -16.71
C TRP A 179 6.70 2.84 -16.38
N LEU A 180 6.43 2.19 -15.25
CA LEU A 180 7.27 1.12 -14.72
C LEU A 180 7.40 -0.11 -15.63
N ALA A 181 6.36 -0.40 -16.42
CA ALA A 181 6.40 -1.53 -17.35
C ALA A 181 6.69 -1.12 -18.82
N GLY A 182 6.85 0.17 -19.12
CA GLY A 182 7.12 0.67 -20.47
C GLY A 182 6.39 1.96 -20.79
N ASP A 183 5.88 2.09 -22.02
CA ASP A 183 5.32 3.33 -22.53
C ASP A 183 3.90 3.62 -22.05
N GLU A 184 3.21 2.62 -21.48
CA GLU A 184 1.83 2.75 -21.05
C GLU A 184 1.68 2.49 -19.54
N TYR A 185 0.77 3.26 -18.92
CA TYR A 185 0.32 3.03 -17.54
C TYR A 185 -0.26 1.63 -17.41
N SER A 186 0.11 0.93 -16.34
CA SER A 186 -0.20 -0.47 -16.18
C SER A 186 -0.47 -0.88 -14.73
N LEU A 187 -0.79 -2.16 -14.51
CA LEU A 187 -0.89 -2.76 -13.18
C LEU A 187 0.40 -2.63 -12.35
N ALA A 188 1.56 -2.45 -13.00
CA ALA A 188 2.83 -2.16 -12.31
C ALA A 188 2.75 -0.84 -11.53
N ASP A 189 2.25 0.20 -12.20
CA ASP A 189 2.09 1.53 -11.62
C ASP A 189 1.00 1.54 -10.55
N ILE A 190 -0.13 0.85 -10.80
CA ILE A 190 -1.20 0.66 -9.81
C ILE A 190 -0.66 -0.02 -8.56
N ALA A 191 0.16 -1.06 -8.70
CA ALA A 191 0.68 -1.81 -7.58
C ALA A 191 1.66 -0.99 -6.72
N MET A 192 2.47 -0.13 -7.34
CA MET A 192 3.48 0.68 -6.65
C MET A 192 2.92 1.99 -6.07
N THR A 193 1.84 2.53 -6.65
CA THR A 193 1.21 3.79 -6.20
C THR A 193 0.92 3.83 -4.70
N PRO A 194 0.30 2.80 -4.06
CA PRO A 194 -0.02 2.85 -2.64
C PRO A 194 1.21 2.82 -1.71
N LEU A 195 2.33 2.26 -2.14
CA LEU A 195 3.58 2.31 -1.39
C LEU A 195 4.12 3.75 -1.39
N MET A 196 4.12 4.39 -2.56
CA MET A 196 4.52 5.78 -2.69
C MET A 196 3.59 6.71 -1.92
N GLU A 197 2.26 6.54 -2.05
CA GLU A 197 1.27 7.31 -1.29
C GLU A 197 1.54 7.25 0.21
N ARG A 198 1.82 6.06 0.75
CA ARG A 198 2.13 5.90 2.15
C ARG A 198 3.42 6.61 2.57
N LEU A 199 4.46 6.62 1.74
CA LEU A 199 5.68 7.38 2.02
C LEU A 199 5.38 8.89 2.08
N MET A 200 4.53 9.40 1.17
CA MET A 200 4.12 10.81 1.19
C MET A 200 3.26 11.13 2.43
N GLU A 201 2.33 10.24 2.80
CA GLU A 201 1.57 10.37 4.05
C GLU A 201 2.45 10.37 5.30
N LEU A 202 3.56 9.65 5.30
CA LEU A 202 4.56 9.65 6.38
C LEU A 202 5.54 10.83 6.30
N ASN A 203 5.25 11.86 5.50
CA ASN A 203 6.12 13.03 5.31
C ASN A 203 7.55 12.67 4.89
N MET A 204 7.69 11.61 4.08
CA MET A 204 8.99 11.11 3.63
C MET A 204 9.34 11.60 2.20
N GLU A 205 8.82 12.72 1.75
CA GLU A 205 9.13 13.31 0.44
C GLU A 205 10.64 13.54 0.24
N GLY A 206 11.38 13.77 1.32
CA GLY A 206 12.83 13.90 1.27
C GLY A 206 13.58 12.68 0.75
N LEU A 207 12.92 11.49 0.68
CA LEU A 207 13.46 10.30 0.03
C LEU A 207 13.47 10.42 -1.50
N LEU A 208 12.63 11.26 -2.08
CA LEU A 208 12.64 11.50 -3.52
C LEU A 208 13.88 12.26 -3.95
N GLY A 209 14.25 13.31 -3.21
CA GLY A 209 15.46 14.09 -3.39
C GLY A 209 15.72 14.59 -4.81
N PRO A 210 16.75 15.39 -5.03
CA PRO A 210 17.16 15.84 -6.36
C PRO A 210 17.73 14.70 -7.23
N ASP A 211 18.13 13.60 -6.59
CA ASP A 211 18.81 12.47 -7.26
C ASP A 211 17.85 11.50 -7.94
N ARG A 212 16.52 11.71 -7.81
CA ARG A 212 15.48 10.85 -8.39
C ARG A 212 14.48 11.63 -9.24
N PRO A 213 14.94 12.36 -10.28
CA PRO A 213 14.07 13.24 -11.07
C PRO A 213 13.02 12.49 -11.88
N ASN A 214 13.29 11.26 -12.30
CA ASN A 214 12.35 10.47 -13.09
C ASN A 214 11.22 9.91 -12.22
N LEU A 215 11.54 9.51 -11.00
CA LEU A 215 10.56 9.10 -9.99
C LEU A 215 9.63 10.26 -9.61
N VAL A 216 10.17 11.47 -9.43
CA VAL A 216 9.36 12.68 -9.19
C VAL A 216 8.40 12.93 -10.35
N LYS A 217 8.87 12.82 -11.61
CA LYS A 217 8.02 12.96 -12.81
C LYS A 217 6.95 11.87 -12.89
N TRP A 218 7.31 10.63 -12.55
CA TRP A 218 6.36 9.51 -12.49
C TRP A 218 5.29 9.77 -11.43
N TRP A 219 5.69 10.17 -10.23
CA TRP A 219 4.76 10.47 -9.14
C TRP A 219 3.78 11.58 -9.51
N LYS A 220 4.27 12.63 -10.18
CA LYS A 220 3.40 13.69 -10.70
C LYS A 220 2.39 13.15 -11.72
N ARG A 221 2.81 12.31 -12.66
CA ARG A 221 1.89 11.67 -13.62
C ARG A 221 0.84 10.79 -12.93
N ILE A 222 1.19 10.10 -11.85
CA ILE A 222 0.21 9.35 -11.01
C ILE A 222 -0.82 10.31 -10.43
N GLN A 223 -0.38 11.40 -9.80
CA GLN A 223 -1.27 12.39 -9.17
C GLN A 223 -2.21 13.08 -10.16
N ASP A 224 -1.80 13.23 -11.40
CA ASP A 224 -2.61 13.84 -12.47
C ASP A 224 -3.69 12.89 -13.03
N ARG A 225 -3.73 11.61 -12.62
CA ARG A 225 -4.73 10.64 -13.07
C ARG A 225 -6.06 10.84 -12.34
N ASN A 226 -7.16 10.68 -13.09
CA ASN A 226 -8.51 10.74 -12.50
C ASN A 226 -8.75 9.67 -11.44
N SER A 227 -8.22 8.46 -11.65
CA SER A 227 -8.29 7.36 -10.68
C SER A 227 -7.64 7.73 -9.34
N TYR A 228 -6.47 8.38 -9.37
CA TYR A 228 -5.80 8.84 -8.17
C TYR A 228 -6.62 9.94 -7.46
N ARG A 229 -7.16 10.91 -8.21
CA ARG A 229 -8.03 11.95 -7.65
C ARG A 229 -9.22 11.34 -6.92
N ILE A 230 -9.94 10.41 -7.55
CA ILE A 230 -11.09 9.73 -6.96
C ILE A 230 -10.68 8.93 -5.72
N CYS A 231 -9.60 8.13 -5.81
CA CYS A 231 -9.28 7.16 -4.77
C CYS A 231 -8.49 7.75 -3.59
N SER A 232 -7.69 8.79 -3.80
CA SER A 232 -6.79 9.33 -2.78
C SER A 232 -7.13 10.75 -2.36
N VAL A 233 -7.56 11.62 -3.30
CA VAL A 233 -7.84 13.03 -2.97
C VAL A 233 -9.26 13.22 -2.45
N GLU A 234 -10.26 12.64 -3.11
CA GLU A 234 -11.67 12.74 -2.71
C GLU A 234 -12.03 11.78 -1.56
N ASN A 235 -11.28 10.69 -1.43
CA ASN A 235 -11.45 9.68 -0.39
C ASN A 235 -10.13 9.46 0.37
N PRO A 236 -9.65 10.47 1.10
CA PRO A 236 -8.35 10.41 1.76
C PRO A 236 -8.32 9.42 2.92
N ASN A 237 -7.10 9.05 3.29
CA ASN A 237 -6.85 8.32 4.53
C ASN A 237 -7.28 9.18 5.74
N PRO A 238 -8.20 8.70 6.60
CA PRO A 238 -8.60 9.43 7.81
C PRO A 238 -7.44 9.70 8.79
N GLU A 239 -6.38 8.88 8.74
CA GLU A 239 -5.20 9.00 9.61
C GLU A 239 -4.08 9.84 8.96
N ARG A 240 -4.31 10.44 7.78
CA ARG A 240 -3.29 11.17 7.01
C ARG A 240 -2.60 12.25 7.83
N GLN A 241 -3.35 13.10 8.54
CA GLN A 241 -2.75 14.19 9.32
C GLN A 241 -1.88 13.66 10.47
N GLN A 242 -2.32 12.59 11.13
CA GLN A 242 -1.51 11.91 12.16
C GLN A 242 -0.21 11.36 11.56
N HIS A 243 -0.28 10.75 10.38
CA HIS A 243 0.90 10.22 9.69
C HIS A 243 1.90 11.33 9.32
N LEU A 244 1.41 12.45 8.77
CA LEU A 244 2.22 13.60 8.41
C LEU A 244 2.96 14.19 9.61
N ASN A 245 2.26 14.40 10.72
CA ASN A 245 2.85 14.95 11.94
C ASN A 245 3.93 14.02 12.51
N ALA A 246 3.60 12.73 12.65
CA ALA A 246 4.55 11.74 13.16
C ALA A 246 5.78 11.56 12.24
N GLY A 247 5.58 11.63 10.93
CA GLY A 247 6.67 11.58 9.96
C GLY A 247 7.59 12.80 10.04
N ALA A 248 7.02 13.99 10.23
CA ALA A 248 7.80 15.22 10.42
C ALA A 248 8.70 15.12 11.66
N GLU A 249 8.17 14.60 12.78
CA GLU A 249 8.93 14.38 14.00
C GLU A 249 10.05 13.34 13.83
N ALA A 250 9.78 12.27 13.06
CA ALA A 250 10.74 11.19 12.80
C ALA A 250 11.82 11.55 11.76
N TRP A 251 11.58 12.58 10.93
CA TRP A 251 12.43 12.89 9.79
C TRP A 251 13.91 13.11 10.11
N PRO A 252 14.31 13.79 11.21
CA PRO A 252 15.73 13.95 11.56
C PRO A 252 16.45 12.59 11.75
N LEU A 253 15.80 11.63 12.41
CA LEU A 253 16.31 10.27 12.58
C LEU A 253 16.38 9.54 11.23
N ILE A 254 15.30 9.56 10.45
CA ILE A 254 15.24 8.93 9.13
C ILE A 254 16.40 9.43 8.26
N ARG A 255 16.58 10.74 8.21
CA ARG A 255 17.66 11.38 7.43
C ARG A 255 19.07 10.96 7.90
N SER A 256 19.25 10.64 9.17
CA SER A 256 20.55 10.18 9.68
C SER A 256 20.91 8.75 9.25
N ILE A 257 19.91 7.93 8.95
CA ILE A 257 20.10 6.53 8.53
C ILE A 257 20.41 6.41 7.04
N ILE A 258 19.82 7.28 6.21
CA ILE A 258 19.94 7.22 4.74
C ILE A 258 21.15 8.02 4.18
N LYS A 259 21.90 8.69 5.05
CA LYS A 259 23.15 9.36 4.68
C LYS A 259 24.30 8.38 4.54
#